data_0fcae3aa37fb30272027f8eee1c8bffe
#
_entry.id   0fcae3aa37fb30272027f8eee1c8bffe
#
_cell.length_a   1.000
_cell.length_b   1.000
_cell.length_c   1.000
_cell.angle_alpha   90.00
_cell.angle_beta   90.00
_cell.angle_gamma   90.00
#
_symmetry.space_group_name_H-M   'P 1'
#
loop_
_entity.id
_entity.type
_entity.pdbx_description
1 polymer ?
#
loop_
_entity_poly.entity_id
_entity_poly.type
_entity_poly.pdbx_seq_one_letter_code
_entity_poly.pdbx_strand_id
1 'polypeptide(L)'
;HPVFQEHKNWLDDLKNELSLQQKKTSHGDQEKWETAIESLPKIKKRIAKLNQRCISIDNLDLSSKKKEKIIRSLKLLNPWRKGPFSIDGTVIDSEWKSYIKWERVKSMIGPLNNKRVLDVGCGNGYYSLRMIGDGADFALGIDPSPLFIKQFEAISHFMEPEAVLLLPLKLENIPDNDEIFDVVFSMGVLYHQRSYLDHLLKLNKLTKPGGELVLETLVLPGRLSFENKSKQRYSQMKNVWHLPNVNELSEWLNLSGFNKIKIGA
;
A
#
# COMPACT_ATOMS: atom_id res chain seq x y z
N HIS A 1 6.83 -3.96 -16.90
CA HIS A 1 5.61 -3.37 -17.46
C HIS A 1 6.00 -2.30 -18.49
N PRO A 2 5.30 -2.17 -19.63
CA PRO A 2 5.61 -1.17 -20.66
C PRO A 2 5.74 0.27 -20.13
N VAL A 3 5.01 0.59 -19.07
CA VAL A 3 5.03 1.88 -18.35
C VAL A 3 6.43 2.38 -18.00
N PHE A 4 7.40 1.47 -17.76
CA PHE A 4 8.77 1.84 -17.35
C PHE A 4 9.80 1.79 -18.49
N GLN A 5 9.37 1.60 -19.74
CA GLN A 5 10.32 1.57 -20.87
C GLN A 5 11.04 2.91 -21.06
N GLU A 6 10.37 4.01 -20.73
CA GLU A 6 10.93 5.37 -20.80
C GLU A 6 11.82 5.71 -19.59
N HIS A 7 11.76 4.90 -18.50
CA HIS A 7 12.44 5.13 -17.23
C HIS A 7 13.43 4.01 -16.89
N LYS A 8 14.24 3.57 -17.87
CA LYS A 8 15.15 2.42 -17.71
C LYS A 8 16.15 2.58 -16.57
N ASN A 9 16.78 3.75 -16.47
CA ASN A 9 17.77 4.02 -15.42
C ASN A 9 17.13 3.92 -14.04
N TRP A 10 15.97 4.55 -13.86
CA TRP A 10 15.21 4.48 -12.61
C TRP A 10 14.82 3.03 -12.26
N LEU A 11 14.40 2.24 -13.27
CA LEU A 11 14.05 0.84 -13.05
C LEU A 11 15.26 0.00 -12.64
N ASP A 12 16.44 0.26 -13.20
CA ASP A 12 17.66 -0.46 -12.87
C ASP A 12 18.16 -0.07 -11.47
N ASP A 13 18.07 1.20 -11.09
CA ASP A 13 18.34 1.66 -9.73
C ASP A 13 17.36 1.02 -8.71
N LEU A 14 16.07 0.95 -9.05
CA LEU A 14 15.06 0.29 -8.22
C LEU A 14 15.35 -1.21 -8.03
N LYS A 15 15.78 -1.92 -9.08
CA LYS A 15 16.17 -3.34 -8.98
C LYS A 15 17.41 -3.53 -8.10
N ASN A 16 18.40 -2.63 -8.24
CA ASN A 16 19.59 -2.64 -7.40
C ASN A 16 19.24 -2.46 -5.93
N GLU A 17 18.39 -1.46 -5.62
CA GLU A 17 17.93 -1.20 -4.25
C GLU A 17 17.13 -2.38 -3.70
N LEU A 18 16.22 -2.95 -4.48
CA LEU A 18 15.47 -4.15 -4.09
C LEU A 18 16.40 -5.31 -3.73
N SER A 19 17.44 -5.56 -4.55
CA SER A 19 18.42 -6.61 -4.31
C SER A 19 19.23 -6.36 -3.04
N LEU A 20 19.56 -5.10 -2.73
CA LEU A 20 20.25 -4.71 -1.50
C LEU A 20 19.38 -4.93 -0.26
N GLN A 21 18.10 -4.57 -0.33
CA GLN A 21 17.17 -4.71 0.80
C GLN A 21 16.82 -6.18 1.06
N GLN A 22 16.67 -7.01 0.04
CA GLN A 22 16.44 -8.46 0.20
C GLN A 22 17.57 -9.16 0.97
N LYS A 23 18.81 -8.75 0.77
CA LYS A 23 19.97 -9.30 1.50
C LYS A 23 19.99 -8.89 2.99
N LYS A 24 19.37 -7.75 3.33
CA LYS A 24 19.36 -7.21 4.70
C LYS A 24 18.19 -7.71 5.54
N THR A 25 17.11 -8.18 4.91
CA THR A 25 15.87 -8.52 5.59
C THR A 25 15.81 -10.02 5.84
N SER A 26 16.07 -10.45 7.08
CA SER A 26 15.65 -11.74 7.60
C SER A 26 14.58 -11.51 8.66
N HIS A 27 13.48 -12.26 8.64
CA HIS A 27 12.43 -12.22 9.64
C HIS A 27 12.26 -13.61 10.26
N GLY A 28 12.09 -13.68 11.59
CA GLY A 28 11.98 -14.96 12.28
C GLY A 28 10.83 -15.86 11.82
N ASP A 29 9.75 -15.27 11.28
CA ASP A 29 8.61 -16.01 10.72
C ASP A 29 8.70 -16.28 9.21
N GLN A 30 9.82 -15.98 8.56
CA GLN A 30 9.93 -16.06 7.09
C GLN A 30 9.63 -17.47 6.58
N GLU A 31 10.22 -18.49 7.17
CA GLU A 31 10.00 -19.90 6.81
C GLU A 31 8.52 -20.31 6.93
N LYS A 32 7.84 -19.85 7.99
CA LYS A 32 6.40 -20.06 8.19
C LYS A 32 5.57 -19.44 7.05
N TRP A 33 5.92 -18.22 6.62
CA TRP A 33 5.19 -17.55 5.55
C TRP A 33 5.47 -18.18 4.17
N GLU A 34 6.70 -18.60 3.92
CA GLU A 34 7.07 -19.36 2.72
C GLU A 34 6.31 -20.67 2.65
N THR A 35 6.29 -21.43 3.75
CA THR A 35 5.47 -22.65 3.88
C THR A 35 3.99 -22.37 3.59
N ALA A 36 3.46 -21.24 4.05
CA ALA A 36 2.07 -20.87 3.78
C ALA A 36 1.82 -20.70 2.27
N ILE A 37 2.71 -20.02 1.54
CA ILE A 37 2.58 -19.80 0.09
C ILE A 37 2.76 -21.14 -0.67
N GLU A 38 3.79 -21.89 -0.40
CA GLU A 38 4.07 -23.19 -1.04
C GLU A 38 2.97 -24.23 -0.81
N SER A 39 2.29 -24.12 0.32
CA SER A 39 1.15 -24.97 0.65
C SER A 39 -0.13 -24.64 -0.11
N LEU A 40 -0.22 -23.53 -0.81
CA LEU A 40 -1.42 -23.18 -1.58
C LEU A 40 -1.62 -24.19 -2.73
N PRO A 41 -2.88 -24.62 -2.98
CA PRO A 41 -3.14 -25.57 -4.05
C PRO A 41 -2.96 -24.93 -5.42
N LYS A 42 -2.33 -25.65 -6.35
CA LYS A 42 -2.28 -25.21 -7.75
C LYS A 42 -3.69 -25.21 -8.33
N ILE A 43 -4.10 -24.08 -8.88
CA ILE A 43 -5.42 -23.87 -9.49
C ILE A 43 -5.30 -23.00 -10.73
N LYS A 44 -6.35 -23.00 -11.55
CA LYS A 44 -6.48 -22.05 -12.65
C LYS A 44 -6.86 -20.69 -12.07
N LYS A 45 -6.05 -19.69 -12.38
CA LYS A 45 -6.30 -18.30 -11.98
C LYS A 45 -7.60 -17.75 -12.57
N ARG A 46 -8.17 -16.76 -11.93
CA ARG A 46 -9.43 -16.10 -12.36
C ARG A 46 -9.27 -14.58 -12.28
N ILE A 47 -10.09 -13.89 -13.06
CA ILE A 47 -10.20 -12.43 -12.97
C ILE A 47 -10.81 -12.08 -11.61
N ALA A 48 -10.15 -11.21 -10.88
CA ALA A 48 -10.59 -10.74 -9.58
C ALA A 48 -11.59 -9.57 -9.73
N LYS A 49 -12.54 -9.49 -8.81
CA LYS A 49 -13.47 -8.34 -8.70
C LYS A 49 -12.83 -7.29 -7.77
N LEU A 50 -12.12 -6.34 -8.34
CA LEU A 50 -11.27 -5.38 -7.61
C LEU A 50 -12.03 -4.14 -7.15
N ASN A 51 -13.11 -3.75 -7.81
CA ASN A 51 -13.89 -2.52 -7.53
C ASN A 51 -14.97 -2.70 -6.46
N GLN A 52 -14.92 -3.76 -5.67
CA GLN A 52 -15.88 -4.07 -4.61
C GLN A 52 -15.29 -3.88 -3.22
N ARG A 53 -16.16 -3.71 -2.21
CA ARG A 53 -15.76 -3.61 -0.79
C ARG A 53 -14.93 -4.80 -0.34
N CYS A 54 -15.35 -6.01 -0.73
CA CYS A 54 -14.57 -7.24 -0.56
C CYS A 54 -13.95 -7.60 -1.91
N ILE A 55 -12.63 -7.51 -2.02
CA ILE A 55 -11.93 -7.97 -3.22
C ILE A 55 -12.12 -9.48 -3.31
N SER A 56 -12.75 -9.96 -4.38
CA SER A 56 -13.11 -11.38 -4.49
C SER A 56 -12.55 -12.04 -5.75
N ILE A 57 -12.20 -13.32 -5.58
CA ILE A 57 -11.76 -14.21 -6.65
C ILE A 57 -12.69 -15.43 -6.57
N ASP A 58 -13.59 -15.54 -7.55
CA ASP A 58 -14.68 -16.52 -7.54
C ASP A 58 -14.49 -17.57 -8.66
N ASN A 59 -15.32 -18.61 -8.64
CA ASN A 59 -15.36 -19.68 -9.66
C ASN A 59 -14.04 -20.45 -9.81
N LEU A 60 -13.42 -20.76 -8.68
CA LEU A 60 -12.16 -21.52 -8.64
C LEU A 60 -12.40 -23.04 -8.65
N ASP A 61 -13.65 -23.49 -8.59
CA ASP A 61 -14.05 -24.92 -8.58
C ASP A 61 -13.29 -25.73 -7.54
N LEU A 62 -13.25 -25.23 -6.30
CA LEU A 62 -12.47 -25.80 -5.21
C LEU A 62 -13.22 -26.94 -4.52
N SER A 63 -12.57 -28.11 -4.41
CA SER A 63 -13.04 -29.16 -3.50
C SER A 63 -12.91 -28.73 -2.05
N SER A 64 -13.71 -29.33 -1.15
CA SER A 64 -13.66 -29.06 0.30
C SER A 64 -12.22 -29.17 0.86
N LYS A 65 -11.47 -30.18 0.43
CA LYS A 65 -10.07 -30.40 0.84
C LYS A 65 -9.15 -29.25 0.41
N LYS A 66 -9.36 -28.69 -0.80
CA LYS A 66 -8.60 -27.51 -1.26
C LYS A 66 -8.97 -26.27 -0.47
N LYS A 67 -10.27 -26.03 -0.19
CA LYS A 67 -10.73 -24.91 0.65
C LYS A 67 -10.12 -24.96 2.05
N GLU A 68 -10.13 -26.12 2.70
CA GLU A 68 -9.48 -26.28 4.00
C GLU A 68 -7.97 -25.96 3.94
N LYS A 69 -7.29 -26.44 2.91
CA LYS A 69 -5.86 -26.17 2.73
C LYS A 69 -5.58 -24.66 2.58
N ILE A 70 -6.38 -23.97 1.77
CA ILE A 70 -6.31 -22.51 1.61
C ILE A 70 -6.49 -21.81 2.96
N ILE A 71 -7.55 -22.17 3.71
CA ILE A 71 -7.83 -21.56 5.01
C ILE A 71 -6.66 -21.74 5.97
N ARG A 72 -6.05 -22.93 6.02
CA ARG A 72 -4.89 -23.19 6.89
C ARG A 72 -3.70 -22.34 6.48
N SER A 73 -3.39 -22.28 5.19
CA SER A 73 -2.28 -21.46 4.67
C SER A 73 -2.47 -19.96 4.97
N LEU A 74 -3.67 -19.43 4.73
CA LEU A 74 -3.96 -18.02 4.99
C LEU A 74 -3.93 -17.66 6.48
N LYS A 75 -4.27 -18.60 7.39
CA LYS A 75 -4.12 -18.43 8.83
C LYS A 75 -2.66 -18.28 9.27
N LEU A 76 -1.71 -18.91 8.58
CA LEU A 76 -0.28 -18.75 8.87
C LEU A 76 0.22 -17.34 8.57
N LEU A 77 -0.50 -16.58 7.74
CA LEU A 77 -0.21 -15.20 7.36
C LEU A 77 -0.93 -14.16 8.25
N ASN A 78 -1.55 -14.56 9.34
CA ASN A 78 -2.16 -13.62 10.28
C ASN A 78 -1.10 -12.74 10.98
N PRO A 79 -1.46 -11.48 11.37
CA PRO A 79 -2.78 -10.84 11.24
C PRO A 79 -3.01 -10.18 9.88
N TRP A 80 -4.23 -10.26 9.36
CA TRP A 80 -4.68 -9.53 8.18
C TRP A 80 -5.20 -8.15 8.61
N ARG A 81 -4.46 -7.09 8.32
CA ARG A 81 -4.83 -5.75 8.78
C ARG A 81 -5.75 -5.02 7.83
N LYS A 82 -5.48 -5.09 6.52
CA LYS A 82 -6.29 -4.46 5.46
C LYS A 82 -7.11 -5.52 4.71
N GLY A 83 -8.32 -5.17 4.29
CA GLY A 83 -9.25 -6.06 3.60
C GLY A 83 -10.69 -5.53 3.64
N PRO A 84 -11.70 -6.38 3.48
CA PRO A 84 -11.63 -7.85 3.38
C PRO A 84 -11.28 -8.39 1.99
N PHE A 85 -10.88 -9.66 1.94
CA PHE A 85 -10.72 -10.43 0.71
C PHE A 85 -11.62 -11.66 0.74
N SER A 86 -11.95 -12.22 -0.43
CA SER A 86 -12.67 -13.49 -0.54
C SER A 86 -12.06 -14.37 -1.62
N ILE A 87 -11.86 -15.64 -1.29
CA ILE A 87 -11.38 -16.66 -2.24
C ILE A 87 -12.43 -17.76 -2.30
N ASP A 88 -13.14 -17.82 -3.43
CA ASP A 88 -14.22 -18.78 -3.70
C ASP A 88 -15.24 -18.89 -2.55
N GLY A 89 -15.70 -17.72 -2.06
CA GLY A 89 -16.62 -17.59 -0.93
C GLY A 89 -15.99 -17.73 0.46
N THR A 90 -14.70 -18.04 0.55
CA THR A 90 -13.97 -18.02 1.83
C THR A 90 -13.53 -16.62 2.14
N VAL A 91 -14.16 -15.97 3.11
CA VAL A 91 -13.84 -14.60 3.52
C VAL A 91 -12.61 -14.58 4.43
N ILE A 92 -11.66 -13.74 4.09
CA ILE A 92 -10.53 -13.34 4.92
C ILE A 92 -10.90 -12.00 5.53
N ASP A 93 -11.38 -12.04 6.77
CA ASP A 93 -11.69 -10.81 7.52
C ASP A 93 -10.39 -10.11 7.93
N SER A 94 -10.48 -8.81 8.20
CA SER A 94 -9.34 -7.96 8.51
C SER A 94 -9.64 -7.07 9.71
N GLU A 95 -8.58 -6.67 10.42
CA GLU A 95 -8.68 -5.76 11.56
C GLU A 95 -9.42 -4.46 11.18
N TRP A 96 -9.16 -3.96 9.97
CA TRP A 96 -9.77 -2.73 9.48
C TRP A 96 -10.68 -3.01 8.28
N LYS A 97 -11.85 -2.42 8.30
CA LYS A 97 -12.78 -2.37 7.16
C LYS A 97 -12.26 -1.34 6.14
N SER A 98 -11.23 -1.72 5.39
CA SER A 98 -10.46 -0.81 4.54
C SER A 98 -11.30 -0.11 3.46
N TYR A 99 -12.41 -0.72 3.04
CA TYR A 99 -13.35 -0.10 2.08
C TYR A 99 -13.96 1.20 2.60
N ILE A 100 -14.14 1.37 3.93
CA ILE A 100 -14.69 2.61 4.52
C ILE A 100 -13.74 3.79 4.22
N LYS A 101 -12.44 3.59 4.46
CA LYS A 101 -11.42 4.60 4.11
C LYS A 101 -11.39 4.83 2.61
N TRP A 102 -11.39 3.76 1.81
CA TRP A 102 -11.31 3.89 0.36
C TRP A 102 -12.49 4.65 -0.24
N GLU A 103 -13.72 4.37 0.18
CA GLU A 103 -14.92 5.07 -0.28
C GLU A 103 -14.87 6.56 0.06
N ARG A 104 -14.40 6.92 1.26
CA ARG A 104 -14.17 8.32 1.68
C ARG A 104 -13.13 8.98 0.79
N VAL A 105 -11.94 8.39 0.63
CA VAL A 105 -10.85 8.94 -0.20
C VAL A 105 -11.30 9.07 -1.65
N LYS A 106 -11.92 8.03 -2.21
CA LYS A 106 -12.38 8.02 -3.60
C LYS A 106 -13.37 9.15 -3.92
N SER A 107 -14.20 9.55 -2.97
CA SER A 107 -15.15 10.67 -3.16
C SER A 107 -14.48 12.03 -3.31
N MET A 108 -13.21 12.15 -2.98
CA MET A 108 -12.45 13.41 -2.92
C MET A 108 -11.38 13.56 -3.98
N ILE A 109 -10.96 12.46 -4.60
CA ILE A 109 -9.93 12.44 -5.64
C ILE A 109 -10.55 12.45 -7.03
N GLY A 110 -9.74 12.85 -8.02
CA GLY A 110 -10.10 12.71 -9.43
C GLY A 110 -10.13 11.24 -9.90
N PRO A 111 -10.63 11.00 -11.13
CA PRO A 111 -10.65 9.66 -11.71
C PRO A 111 -9.22 9.12 -11.88
N LEU A 112 -9.05 7.82 -11.60
CA LEU A 112 -7.77 7.14 -11.73
C LEU A 112 -7.52 6.56 -13.13
N ASN A 113 -8.45 6.71 -14.07
CA ASN A 113 -8.33 6.18 -15.43
C ASN A 113 -7.02 6.64 -16.10
N ASN A 114 -6.28 5.67 -16.63
CA ASN A 114 -5.00 5.88 -17.30
C ASN A 114 -3.91 6.52 -16.40
N LYS A 115 -4.03 6.41 -15.07
CA LYS A 115 -3.08 6.95 -14.12
C LYS A 115 -2.08 5.90 -13.66
N ARG A 116 -0.82 6.29 -13.56
CA ARG A 116 0.22 5.55 -12.85
C ARG A 116 0.22 5.98 -11.39
N VAL A 117 0.08 5.02 -10.50
CA VAL A 117 -0.12 5.28 -9.07
C VAL A 117 1.01 4.69 -8.26
N LEU A 118 1.48 5.45 -7.25
CA LEU A 118 2.34 4.96 -6.17
C LEU A 118 1.52 4.90 -4.88
N ASP A 119 1.51 3.73 -4.21
CA ASP A 119 0.85 3.51 -2.92
C ASP A 119 1.90 3.28 -1.82
N VAL A 120 2.21 4.33 -1.07
CA VAL A 120 3.22 4.30 0.00
C VAL A 120 2.59 3.80 1.30
N GLY A 121 3.18 2.75 1.89
CA GLY A 121 2.59 2.02 3.01
C GLY A 121 1.39 1.19 2.58
N CYS A 122 1.51 0.55 1.40
CA CYS A 122 0.42 -0.20 0.75
C CYS A 122 -0.11 -1.37 1.60
N GLY A 123 0.67 -1.84 2.59
CA GLY A 123 0.35 -3.04 3.35
C GLY A 123 0.27 -4.25 2.43
N ASN A 124 -0.80 -5.02 2.55
CA ASN A 124 -1.04 -6.22 1.71
C ASN A 124 -1.65 -5.90 0.33
N GLY A 125 -1.59 -4.65 -0.14
CA GLY A 125 -2.03 -4.26 -1.47
C GLY A 125 -3.53 -4.08 -1.64
N TYR A 126 -4.33 -4.08 -0.58
CA TYR A 126 -5.78 -3.89 -0.71
C TYR A 126 -6.12 -2.61 -1.47
N TYR A 127 -5.51 -1.47 -1.10
CA TYR A 127 -5.79 -0.20 -1.79
C TYR A 127 -5.20 -0.18 -3.21
N SER A 128 -4.00 -0.72 -3.41
CA SER A 128 -3.39 -0.82 -4.74
C SER A 128 -4.28 -1.60 -5.72
N LEU A 129 -4.88 -2.71 -5.26
CA LEU A 129 -5.85 -3.48 -6.05
C LEU A 129 -7.16 -2.69 -6.30
N ARG A 130 -7.65 -1.92 -5.31
CA ARG A 130 -8.81 -1.05 -5.47
C ARG A 130 -8.55 0.06 -6.49
N MET A 131 -7.34 0.63 -6.50
CA MET A 131 -6.93 1.65 -7.49
C MET A 131 -7.00 1.10 -8.91
N ILE A 132 -6.52 -0.13 -9.15
CA ILE A 132 -6.69 -0.81 -10.44
C ILE A 132 -8.16 -1.07 -10.75
N GLY A 133 -8.93 -1.55 -9.79
CA GLY A 133 -10.38 -1.75 -9.95
C GLY A 133 -11.16 -0.47 -10.28
N ASP A 134 -10.62 0.68 -9.92
CA ASP A 134 -11.17 2.01 -10.21
C ASP A 134 -10.52 2.67 -11.44
N GLY A 135 -9.75 1.91 -12.24
CA GLY A 135 -9.29 2.28 -13.57
C GLY A 135 -7.84 2.75 -13.68
N ALA A 136 -7.04 2.66 -12.62
CA ALA A 136 -5.61 2.97 -12.73
C ALA A 136 -4.93 2.03 -13.74
N ASP A 137 -4.03 2.57 -14.54
CA ASP A 137 -3.27 1.82 -15.54
C ASP A 137 -2.19 0.95 -14.92
N PHE A 138 -1.60 1.44 -13.83
CA PHE A 138 -0.59 0.73 -13.08
C PHE A 138 -0.54 1.21 -11.63
N ALA A 139 -0.33 0.29 -10.68
CA ALA A 139 -0.11 0.60 -9.27
C ALA A 139 1.18 -0.03 -8.76
N LEU A 140 2.11 0.81 -8.27
CA LEU A 140 3.26 0.37 -7.51
C LEU A 140 2.96 0.56 -6.02
N GLY A 141 2.88 -0.53 -5.28
CA GLY A 141 2.78 -0.50 -3.82
C GLY A 141 4.17 -0.71 -3.19
N ILE A 142 4.47 0.03 -2.14
CA ILE A 142 5.67 -0.19 -1.33
C ILE A 142 5.31 -0.31 0.14
N ASP A 143 5.85 -1.33 0.80
CA ASP A 143 5.72 -1.53 2.25
C ASP A 143 6.91 -2.35 2.77
N PRO A 144 7.60 -1.92 3.83
CA PRO A 144 8.78 -2.64 4.34
C PRO A 144 8.45 -3.96 5.05
N SER A 145 7.19 -4.29 5.27
CA SER A 145 6.78 -5.50 6.00
C SER A 145 6.78 -6.73 5.10
N PRO A 146 7.65 -7.72 5.34
CA PRO A 146 7.67 -8.95 4.56
C PRO A 146 6.34 -9.73 4.65
N LEU A 147 5.66 -9.69 5.80
CA LEU A 147 4.36 -10.33 5.98
C LEU A 147 3.32 -9.80 4.97
N PHE A 148 3.27 -8.51 4.77
CA PHE A 148 2.29 -7.91 3.85
C PHE A 148 2.56 -8.29 2.40
N ILE A 149 3.82 -8.37 2.01
CA ILE A 149 4.19 -8.86 0.68
C ILE A 149 3.75 -10.32 0.49
N LYS A 150 3.97 -11.17 1.50
CA LYS A 150 3.50 -12.57 1.47
C LYS A 150 1.98 -12.70 1.46
N GLN A 151 1.26 -11.81 2.15
CA GLN A 151 -0.20 -11.74 2.05
C GLN A 151 -0.65 -11.39 0.62
N PHE A 152 0.00 -10.42 -0.03
CA PHE A 152 -0.27 -10.09 -1.42
C PHE A 152 0.05 -11.25 -2.37
N GLU A 153 1.19 -11.92 -2.18
CA GLU A 153 1.56 -13.13 -2.95
C GLU A 153 0.47 -14.21 -2.82
N ALA A 154 -0.06 -14.42 -1.61
CA ALA A 154 -1.12 -15.40 -1.36
C ALA A 154 -2.42 -15.05 -2.12
N ILE A 155 -2.83 -13.79 -2.16
CA ILE A 155 -4.00 -13.35 -2.93
C ILE A 155 -3.74 -13.46 -4.42
N SER A 156 -2.58 -12.99 -4.90
CA SER A 156 -2.17 -13.01 -6.30
C SER A 156 -2.01 -14.42 -6.87
N HIS A 157 -1.82 -15.42 -6.00
CA HIS A 157 -1.78 -16.82 -6.39
C HIS A 157 -3.06 -17.28 -7.11
N PHE A 158 -4.21 -16.69 -6.76
CA PHE A 158 -5.53 -17.10 -7.25
C PHE A 158 -6.04 -16.23 -8.40
N MET A 159 -5.49 -15.04 -8.61
CA MET A 159 -5.97 -14.12 -9.64
C MET A 159 -5.09 -14.09 -10.87
N GLU A 160 -5.72 -13.77 -12.03
CA GLU A 160 -5.00 -13.43 -13.25
C GLU A 160 -4.04 -12.25 -12.98
N PRO A 161 -2.95 -12.13 -13.75
CA PRO A 161 -2.03 -11.00 -13.58
C PRO A 161 -2.73 -9.65 -13.75
N GLU A 162 -2.55 -8.79 -12.79
CA GLU A 162 -3.03 -7.41 -12.81
C GLU A 162 -1.84 -6.45 -12.89
N ALA A 163 -2.10 -5.21 -13.30
CA ALA A 163 -1.08 -4.17 -13.38
C ALA A 163 -0.69 -3.61 -12.00
N VAL A 164 -0.47 -4.49 -11.03
CA VAL A 164 -0.06 -4.18 -9.66
C VAL A 164 1.25 -4.87 -9.32
N LEU A 165 2.18 -4.09 -8.78
CA LEU A 165 3.44 -4.62 -8.23
C LEU A 165 3.61 -4.15 -6.80
N LEU A 166 3.87 -5.05 -5.86
CA LEU A 166 4.24 -4.71 -4.50
C LEU A 166 5.71 -5.02 -4.24
N LEU A 167 6.41 -4.07 -3.63
CA LEU A 167 7.83 -4.20 -3.29
C LEU A 167 8.08 -4.03 -1.79
N PRO A 168 8.95 -4.85 -1.17
CA PRO A 168 9.34 -4.76 0.23
C PRO A 168 10.32 -3.61 0.47
N LEU A 169 9.91 -2.38 0.15
CA LEU A 169 10.74 -1.18 0.21
C LEU A 169 10.07 -0.11 1.07
N LYS A 170 10.90 0.73 1.68
CA LYS A 170 10.48 1.99 2.28
C LYS A 170 10.53 3.10 1.24
N LEU A 171 9.87 4.23 1.50
CA LEU A 171 9.88 5.38 0.59
C LEU A 171 11.32 5.92 0.34
N GLU A 172 12.15 5.94 1.36
CA GLU A 172 13.56 6.37 1.24
C GLU A 172 14.41 5.51 0.30
N ASN A 173 13.99 4.24 0.06
CA ASN A 173 14.67 3.33 -0.85
C ASN A 173 14.25 3.48 -2.32
N ILE A 174 13.22 4.26 -2.61
CA ILE A 174 12.81 4.50 -4.00
C ILE A 174 13.78 5.51 -4.62
N PRO A 175 14.34 5.23 -5.81
CA PRO A 175 15.23 6.18 -6.48
C PRO A 175 14.57 7.55 -6.70
N ASP A 176 15.36 8.63 -6.58
CA ASP A 176 14.91 9.99 -6.90
C ASP A 176 14.83 10.19 -8.43
N ASN A 177 14.16 11.24 -8.83
CA ASN A 177 14.36 11.99 -10.08
C ASN A 177 13.58 11.63 -11.34
N ASP A 178 12.47 10.88 -11.29
CA ASP A 178 11.79 10.66 -12.58
C ASP A 178 10.33 11.12 -12.64
N GLU A 179 9.81 11.75 -11.58
CA GLU A 179 8.44 12.31 -11.64
C GLU A 179 7.46 11.35 -12.36
N ILE A 180 7.47 10.05 -11.92
CA ILE A 180 6.89 8.95 -12.68
C ILE A 180 5.37 8.85 -12.50
N PHE A 181 4.88 9.20 -11.30
CA PHE A 181 3.52 8.88 -10.90
C PHE A 181 2.58 10.05 -11.09
N ASP A 182 1.43 9.76 -11.70
CA ASP A 182 0.35 10.74 -11.88
C ASP A 182 -0.36 11.03 -10.55
N VAL A 183 -0.45 10.01 -9.68
CA VAL A 183 -1.02 10.12 -8.33
C VAL A 183 -0.16 9.35 -7.35
N VAL A 184 0.19 9.99 -6.25
CA VAL A 184 0.93 9.37 -5.14
C VAL A 184 0.02 9.32 -3.92
N PHE A 185 -0.16 8.13 -3.35
CA PHE A 185 -0.91 7.91 -2.11
C PHE A 185 0.05 7.70 -0.95
N SER A 186 -0.22 8.36 0.17
CA SER A 186 0.43 8.13 1.46
C SER A 186 -0.63 8.17 2.55
N MET A 187 -1.21 7.00 2.85
CA MET A 187 -2.37 6.87 3.73
C MET A 187 -2.02 6.14 5.03
N GLY A 188 -1.99 6.87 6.14
CA GLY A 188 -1.66 6.32 7.46
C GLY A 188 -0.16 6.11 7.68
N VAL A 189 0.70 6.91 7.03
CA VAL A 189 2.16 6.74 7.05
C VAL A 189 2.88 7.93 7.69
N LEU A 190 2.43 9.15 7.43
CA LEU A 190 3.16 10.38 7.80
C LEU A 190 3.47 10.44 9.30
N TYR A 191 2.52 10.12 10.17
CA TYR A 191 2.73 10.17 11.62
C TYR A 191 3.75 9.13 12.13
N HIS A 192 4.13 8.16 11.31
CA HIS A 192 5.20 7.21 11.61
C HIS A 192 6.59 7.68 11.15
N GLN A 193 6.67 8.79 10.45
CA GLN A 193 7.94 9.33 9.97
C GLN A 193 8.59 10.24 11.01
N ARG A 194 9.90 10.05 11.23
CA ARG A 194 10.67 10.95 12.12
C ARG A 194 10.83 12.33 11.51
N SER A 195 11.13 12.39 10.22
CA SER A 195 11.17 13.62 9.44
C SER A 195 9.96 13.64 8.50
N TYR A 196 8.93 14.37 8.89
CA TYR A 196 7.76 14.57 8.03
C TYR A 196 8.11 15.35 6.76
N LEU A 197 9.06 16.29 6.86
CA LEU A 197 9.47 17.13 5.73
C LEU A 197 10.19 16.30 4.67
N ASP A 198 11.17 15.47 5.06
CA ASP A 198 11.87 14.58 4.12
C ASP A 198 10.90 13.64 3.43
N HIS A 199 9.92 13.11 4.18
CA HIS A 199 8.88 12.25 3.63
C HIS A 199 8.06 12.99 2.55
N LEU A 200 7.57 14.20 2.85
CA LEU A 200 6.78 14.99 1.92
C LEU A 200 7.58 15.46 0.71
N LEU A 201 8.84 15.88 0.90
CA LEU A 201 9.75 16.24 -0.20
C LEU A 201 9.99 15.04 -1.13
N LYS A 202 10.16 13.84 -0.57
CA LYS A 202 10.33 12.62 -1.36
C LYS A 202 9.07 12.28 -2.16
N LEU A 203 7.89 12.41 -1.56
CA LEU A 203 6.62 12.22 -2.27
C LEU A 203 6.48 13.21 -3.43
N ASN A 204 6.87 14.48 -3.23
CA ASN A 204 6.83 15.49 -4.28
C ASN A 204 7.73 15.13 -5.46
N LYS A 205 8.98 14.71 -5.21
CA LYS A 205 9.92 14.29 -6.26
C LYS A 205 9.44 13.10 -7.10
N LEU A 206 8.57 12.27 -6.57
CA LEU A 206 8.01 11.11 -7.27
C LEU A 206 6.71 11.44 -8.00
N THR A 207 6.09 12.57 -7.67
CA THR A 207 4.86 13.05 -8.27
C THR A 207 5.17 13.88 -9.52
N LYS A 208 4.54 13.57 -10.65
CA LYS A 208 4.68 14.35 -11.88
C LYS A 208 4.27 15.79 -11.69
N PRO A 209 4.83 16.73 -12.47
CA PRO A 209 4.29 18.08 -12.58
C PRO A 209 2.81 18.05 -12.94
N GLY A 210 1.98 18.71 -12.10
CA GLY A 210 0.52 18.65 -12.24
C GLY A 210 -0.13 17.36 -11.76
N GLY A 211 0.65 16.42 -11.21
CA GLY A 211 0.16 15.23 -10.53
C GLY A 211 -0.43 15.54 -9.16
N GLU A 212 -0.97 14.54 -8.49
CA GLU A 212 -1.72 14.68 -7.24
C GLU A 212 -1.10 13.86 -6.12
N LEU A 213 -0.95 14.45 -4.93
CA LEU A 213 -0.68 13.72 -3.69
C LEU A 213 -2.01 13.52 -2.94
N VAL A 214 -2.32 12.28 -2.62
CA VAL A 214 -3.43 11.92 -1.74
C VAL A 214 -2.84 11.52 -0.38
N LEU A 215 -2.87 12.47 0.55
CA LEU A 215 -2.32 12.30 1.90
C LEU A 215 -3.45 12.09 2.91
N GLU A 216 -3.39 10.97 3.64
CA GLU A 216 -4.27 10.72 4.79
C GLU A 216 -3.41 10.51 6.02
N THR A 217 -3.66 11.29 7.05
CA THR A 217 -2.90 11.24 8.31
C THR A 217 -3.77 11.64 9.50
N LEU A 218 -3.29 11.32 10.69
CA LEU A 218 -3.90 11.81 11.91
C LEU A 218 -3.58 13.29 12.11
N VAL A 219 -4.60 14.05 12.47
CA VAL A 219 -4.46 15.48 12.82
C VAL A 219 -5.11 15.75 14.19
N LEU A 220 -4.64 16.76 14.89
CA LEU A 220 -5.24 17.23 16.13
C LEU A 220 -6.17 18.41 15.86
N PRO A 221 -7.25 18.55 16.65
CA PRO A 221 -8.22 19.64 16.48
C PRO A 221 -7.65 21.00 16.86
N GLY A 222 -8.15 22.04 16.24
CA GLY A 222 -7.83 23.43 16.54
C GLY A 222 -6.36 23.77 16.27
N ARG A 223 -5.67 24.30 17.25
CA ARG A 223 -4.25 24.69 17.19
C ARG A 223 -3.32 23.70 17.92
N LEU A 224 -3.84 22.55 18.32
CA LEU A 224 -3.05 21.54 19.02
C LEU A 224 -2.13 20.82 18.02
N SER A 225 -0.94 20.53 18.47
CA SER A 225 -0.01 19.63 17.77
C SER A 225 0.73 18.75 18.79
N PHE A 226 1.27 17.64 18.32
CA PHE A 226 2.01 16.71 19.17
C PHE A 226 3.31 16.33 18.46
N GLU A 227 4.42 16.47 19.21
CA GLU A 227 5.73 15.96 18.83
C GLU A 227 6.23 14.97 19.90
N ASN A 228 6.56 13.76 19.50
CA ASN A 228 7.00 12.73 20.40
C ASN A 228 8.51 12.84 20.72
N LYS A 229 8.84 13.63 21.72
CA LYS A 229 10.25 13.81 22.19
C LYS A 229 10.75 12.67 23.09
N SER A 230 9.82 11.92 23.71
CA SER A 230 10.14 10.95 24.78
C SER A 230 9.99 9.49 24.37
N LYS A 231 9.75 9.19 23.09
CA LYS A 231 9.49 7.84 22.56
C LYS A 231 8.31 7.12 23.24
N GLN A 232 7.36 7.86 23.76
CA GLN A 232 6.15 7.30 24.37
C GLN A 232 5.19 6.77 23.31
N ARG A 233 4.30 5.87 23.70
CA ARG A 233 3.24 5.39 22.83
C ARG A 233 2.11 6.40 22.80
N TYR A 234 1.64 6.76 21.62
CA TYR A 234 0.42 7.53 21.45
C TYR A 234 -0.76 6.57 21.22
N SER A 235 -1.77 6.59 22.10
CA SER A 235 -2.93 5.69 22.02
C SER A 235 -2.56 4.23 21.73
N GLN A 236 -1.60 3.69 22.48
CA GLN A 236 -1.02 2.33 22.32
C GLN A 236 -0.22 2.11 21.02
N MET A 237 -0.20 3.05 20.08
CA MET A 237 0.60 2.96 18.85
C MET A 237 2.07 3.23 19.14
N LYS A 238 2.93 2.40 18.59
CA LYS A 238 4.37 2.62 18.56
C LYS A 238 4.71 3.55 17.37
N ASN A 239 5.80 4.30 17.51
CA ASN A 239 6.36 5.11 16.41
C ASN A 239 5.39 6.16 15.83
N VAL A 240 4.62 6.83 16.69
CA VAL A 240 3.94 8.07 16.34
C VAL A 240 4.85 9.22 16.73
N TRP A 241 5.33 9.97 15.73
CA TRP A 241 6.34 11.02 15.95
C TRP A 241 5.73 12.42 15.93
N HIS A 242 4.83 12.68 14.98
CA HIS A 242 4.22 13.98 14.81
C HIS A 242 2.73 13.83 14.52
N LEU A 243 1.91 14.64 15.19
CA LEU A 243 0.51 14.83 14.87
C LEU A 243 0.27 16.34 14.72
N PRO A 244 0.23 16.84 13.49
CA PRO A 244 -0.01 18.26 13.23
C PRO A 244 -1.49 18.62 13.46
N ASN A 245 -1.77 19.90 13.54
CA ASN A 245 -3.09 20.40 13.19
C ASN A 245 -3.19 20.65 11.68
N VAL A 246 -4.37 20.98 11.21
CA VAL A 246 -4.63 21.16 9.76
C VAL A 246 -3.80 22.30 9.15
N ASN A 247 -3.58 23.38 9.89
CA ASN A 247 -2.80 24.54 9.40
C ASN A 247 -1.32 24.15 9.26
N GLU A 248 -0.74 23.53 10.29
CA GLU A 248 0.64 23.04 10.23
C GLU A 248 0.83 22.03 9.09
N LEU A 249 -0.11 21.10 8.91
CA LEU A 249 -0.03 20.15 7.80
C LEU A 249 -0.04 20.86 6.44
N SER A 250 -0.87 21.88 6.30
CA SER A 250 -0.92 22.69 5.07
C SER A 250 0.39 23.46 4.84
N GLU A 251 1.01 24.00 5.89
CA GLU A 251 2.32 24.65 5.81
C GLU A 251 3.40 23.64 5.37
N TRP A 252 3.42 22.44 5.96
CA TRP A 252 4.38 21.39 5.60
C TRP A 252 4.25 20.98 4.14
N LEU A 253 3.02 20.85 3.63
CA LEU A 253 2.75 20.54 2.23
C LEU A 253 3.26 21.65 1.31
N ASN A 254 2.99 22.93 1.63
CA ASN A 254 3.48 24.07 0.85
C ASN A 254 5.02 24.14 0.83
N LEU A 255 5.67 23.96 1.98
CA LEU A 255 7.13 23.90 2.11
C LEU A 255 7.75 22.76 1.30
N SER A 256 6.98 21.68 1.10
CA SER A 256 7.41 20.51 0.32
C SER A 256 7.08 20.62 -1.17
N GLY A 257 6.58 21.78 -1.65
CA GLY A 257 6.30 22.06 -3.05
C GLY A 257 4.89 21.68 -3.53
N PHE A 258 4.02 21.19 -2.65
CA PHE A 258 2.61 20.97 -2.99
C PHE A 258 1.81 22.27 -2.89
N ASN A 259 0.88 22.45 -3.83
CA ASN A 259 -0.01 23.61 -3.86
C ASN A 259 -1.46 23.16 -4.10
N LYS A 260 -2.42 24.09 -4.10
CA LYS A 260 -3.85 23.81 -4.30
C LYS A 260 -4.40 22.75 -3.35
N ILE A 261 -4.05 22.84 -2.07
CA ILE A 261 -4.41 21.89 -1.03
C ILE A 261 -5.92 21.88 -0.84
N LYS A 262 -6.52 20.70 -0.92
CA LYS A 262 -7.92 20.45 -0.57
C LYS A 262 -7.96 19.62 0.70
N ILE A 263 -8.78 20.04 1.66
CA ILE A 263 -8.96 19.33 2.92
C ILE A 263 -10.31 18.63 2.87
N GLY A 264 -10.31 17.35 3.20
CA GLY A 264 -11.49 16.55 3.36
C GLY A 264 -11.54 15.89 4.73
N ALA A 265 -12.75 15.63 5.24
CA ALA A 265 -12.99 15.02 6.53
C ALA A 265 -13.42 13.55 6.40
#